data_e58c5e71e78a335add645e3f8d933842
#
_entry.id   e58c5e71e78a335add645e3f8d933842
#
_cell.length_a   1.000
_cell.length_b   1.000
_cell.length_c   1.000
_cell.angle_alpha   90.00
_cell.angle_beta   90.00
_cell.angle_gamma   90.00
#
_symmetry.space_group_name_H-M   'P 1'
#
loop_
_entity.id
_entity.type
_entity.pdbx_description
1 polymer ?
#
loop_
_entity_poly.entity_id
_entity_poly.type
_entity_poly.pdbx_seq_one_letter_code
_entity_poly.pdbx_strand_id
1 'polypeptide(L)'
;PQNEQEQADKQALLWWLDSGVDVFTRQCTAAHLTASAWVVSPDRKQVLMIYHNIYRSWAWLGGHADGMTDLRAVAEKEVGEECGLTHLNSLCPGIFSLEVLTVDGHEKRGQYVGSHLHLNVTYLFEADPSAPVFIKPDENSGVAWLETDAIAAQVSEPWMMERIYRKLISRVQQEYPKKE
;
A
#
# COMPACT_ATOMS: atom_id res chain seq x y z
N PRO A 1 -6.62 10.34 12.31
CA PRO A 1 -5.36 10.67 11.62
C PRO A 1 -4.17 10.71 12.58
N GLN A 2 -3.02 10.17 12.14
CA GLN A 2 -1.81 10.06 12.96
C GLN A 2 -0.94 11.32 12.90
N ASN A 3 -1.03 12.08 11.83
CA ASN A 3 -0.24 13.27 11.60
C ASN A 3 -0.98 14.26 10.68
N GLU A 4 -0.34 15.37 10.39
CA GLU A 4 -0.85 16.44 9.52
C GLU A 4 -1.10 15.97 8.07
N GLN A 5 -0.25 15.08 7.53
CA GLN A 5 -0.44 14.49 6.19
C GLN A 5 -1.75 13.71 6.15
N GLU A 6 -1.95 12.77 7.07
CA GLU A 6 -3.15 11.94 7.08
C GLU A 6 -4.42 12.76 7.35
N GLN A 7 -4.32 13.86 8.12
CA GLN A 7 -5.43 14.78 8.32
C GLN A 7 -5.81 15.52 7.03
N ALA A 8 -4.84 16.00 6.27
CA ALA A 8 -5.06 16.67 4.99
C ALA A 8 -5.61 15.71 3.93
N ASP A 9 -5.00 14.54 3.82
CA ASP A 9 -5.37 13.52 2.85
C ASP A 9 -6.77 12.95 3.12
N LYS A 10 -7.15 12.82 4.39
CA LYS A 10 -8.52 12.46 4.76
C LYS A 10 -9.55 13.46 4.23
N GLN A 11 -9.27 14.76 4.34
CA GLN A 11 -10.19 15.78 3.83
C GLN A 11 -10.31 15.68 2.30
N ALA A 12 -9.19 15.50 1.61
CA ALA A 12 -9.18 15.33 0.15
C ALA A 12 -9.94 14.08 -0.29
N LEU A 13 -9.72 12.95 0.40
CA LEU A 13 -10.39 11.69 0.11
C LEU A 13 -11.91 11.80 0.32
N LEU A 14 -12.36 12.39 1.43
CA LEU A 14 -13.77 12.63 1.70
C LEU A 14 -14.41 13.55 0.65
N TRP A 15 -13.69 14.60 0.23
CA TRP A 15 -14.17 15.49 -0.83
C TRP A 15 -14.39 14.72 -2.15
N TRP A 16 -13.46 13.84 -2.53
CA TRP A 16 -13.62 13.01 -3.73
C TRP A 16 -14.81 12.06 -3.64
N LEU A 17 -15.02 11.41 -2.49
CA LEU A 17 -16.16 10.52 -2.25
C LEU A 17 -17.49 11.27 -2.32
N ASP A 18 -17.55 12.52 -1.85
CA ASP A 18 -18.74 13.36 -1.84
C ASP A 18 -18.97 14.09 -3.19
N SER A 19 -18.00 14.08 -4.10
CA SER A 19 -18.06 14.82 -5.37
C SER A 19 -19.09 14.30 -6.37
N GLY A 20 -19.61 13.09 -6.16
CA GLY A 20 -20.49 12.38 -7.10
C GLY A 20 -19.75 11.74 -8.28
N VAL A 21 -18.40 11.84 -8.33
CA VAL A 21 -17.58 11.13 -9.31
C VAL A 21 -17.34 9.70 -8.84
N ASP A 22 -17.46 8.73 -9.74
CA ASP A 22 -17.12 7.34 -9.41
C ASP A 22 -15.60 7.17 -9.36
N VAL A 23 -15.05 7.28 -8.16
CA VAL A 23 -13.62 7.07 -7.88
C VAL A 23 -13.25 5.60 -7.63
N PHE A 24 -14.21 4.68 -7.63
CA PHE A 24 -13.92 3.25 -7.49
C PHE A 24 -13.39 2.63 -8.79
N THR A 25 -13.55 3.33 -9.92
CA THR A 25 -13.05 2.84 -11.21
C THR A 25 -12.00 3.78 -11.79
N ARG A 26 -11.10 3.24 -12.61
CA ARG A 26 -10.10 4.02 -13.37
C ARG A 26 -10.70 4.84 -14.53
N GLN A 27 -12.04 4.86 -14.68
CA GLN A 27 -12.71 5.79 -15.59
C GLN A 27 -12.55 7.24 -15.12
N CYS A 28 -12.44 7.47 -13.82
CA CYS A 28 -11.96 8.74 -13.29
C CYS A 28 -10.43 8.82 -13.48
N THR A 29 -10.02 9.47 -14.56
CA THR A 29 -8.60 9.60 -14.92
C THR A 29 -7.82 10.58 -14.06
N ALA A 30 -8.49 11.40 -13.24
CA ALA A 30 -7.86 12.37 -12.36
C ALA A 30 -7.53 11.80 -10.98
N ALA A 31 -8.39 10.93 -10.46
CA ALA A 31 -8.20 10.29 -9.16
C ALA A 31 -9.03 8.99 -9.07
N HIS A 32 -8.48 7.95 -8.43
CA HIS A 32 -9.24 6.72 -8.16
C HIS A 32 -8.72 6.01 -6.93
N LEU A 33 -9.59 5.19 -6.33
CA LEU A 33 -9.30 4.46 -5.10
C LEU A 33 -8.32 3.31 -5.34
N THR A 34 -7.39 3.19 -4.42
CA THR A 34 -6.48 2.06 -4.29
C THR A 34 -6.49 1.53 -2.86
N ALA A 35 -6.09 0.30 -2.68
CA ALA A 35 -5.93 -0.30 -1.37
C ALA A 35 -4.57 -0.97 -1.26
N SER A 36 -3.89 -0.73 -0.15
CA SER A 36 -2.57 -1.28 0.13
C SER A 36 -2.58 -2.15 1.38
N ALA A 37 -1.69 -3.11 1.42
CA ALA A 37 -1.44 -3.99 2.55
C ALA A 37 -0.08 -3.65 3.18
N TRP A 38 -0.08 -3.31 4.46
CA TRP A 38 1.11 -3.29 5.29
C TRP A 38 1.20 -4.62 6.02
N VAL A 39 2.03 -5.54 5.51
CA VAL A 39 2.13 -6.91 6.00
C VAL A 39 3.37 -7.06 6.85
N VAL A 40 3.20 -7.35 8.14
CA VAL A 40 4.31 -7.45 9.10
C VAL A 40 4.51 -8.88 9.59
N SER A 41 5.75 -9.20 9.97
CA SER A 41 6.08 -10.45 10.65
C SER A 41 5.45 -10.50 12.06
N PRO A 42 5.25 -11.69 12.66
CA PRO A 42 4.70 -11.82 14.01
C PRO A 42 5.49 -11.09 15.10
N ASP A 43 6.80 -10.93 14.92
CA ASP A 43 7.67 -10.19 15.85
C ASP A 43 7.74 -8.67 15.58
N ARG A 44 7.07 -8.17 14.51
CA ARG A 44 7.01 -6.75 14.08
C ARG A 44 8.36 -6.20 13.61
N LYS A 45 9.35 -7.05 13.37
CA LYS A 45 10.68 -6.61 12.94
C LYS A 45 10.81 -6.50 11.43
N GLN A 46 9.98 -7.23 10.70
CA GLN A 46 10.03 -7.27 9.24
C GLN A 46 8.71 -6.84 8.63
N VAL A 47 8.78 -6.29 7.43
CA VAL A 47 7.64 -5.99 6.56
C VAL A 47 7.87 -6.61 5.19
N LEU A 48 6.81 -7.19 4.63
CA LEU A 48 6.83 -7.74 3.29
C LEU A 48 6.72 -6.60 2.27
N MET A 49 7.67 -6.55 1.35
CA MET A 49 7.72 -5.54 0.29
C MET A 49 8.02 -6.17 -1.06
N ILE A 50 7.62 -5.50 -2.12
CA ILE A 50 7.94 -5.84 -3.50
C ILE A 50 8.87 -4.80 -4.11
N TYR A 51 9.77 -5.22 -5.01
CA TYR A 51 10.54 -4.27 -5.82
C TYR A 51 9.75 -3.94 -7.09
N HIS A 52 9.09 -2.79 -7.06
CA HIS A 52 8.14 -2.37 -8.09
C HIS A 52 8.86 -1.91 -9.37
N ASN A 53 8.51 -2.50 -10.52
CA ASN A 53 9.23 -2.28 -11.79
C ASN A 53 9.14 -0.82 -12.30
N ILE A 54 7.99 -0.16 -12.12
CA ILE A 54 7.78 1.23 -12.58
C ILE A 54 8.51 2.22 -11.66
N TYR A 55 8.34 2.10 -10.35
CA TYR A 55 8.93 3.02 -9.37
C TYR A 55 10.43 2.74 -9.12
N ARG A 56 10.92 1.53 -9.49
CA ARG A 56 12.29 1.07 -9.23
C ARG A 56 12.68 1.23 -7.76
N SER A 57 11.75 0.92 -6.90
CA SER A 57 11.86 1.06 -5.45
C SER A 57 11.19 -0.12 -4.75
N TRP A 58 11.62 -0.41 -3.53
CA TRP A 58 10.85 -1.28 -2.65
C TRP A 58 9.59 -0.55 -2.21
N ALA A 59 8.45 -1.20 -2.39
CA ALA A 59 7.13 -0.67 -2.11
C ALA A 59 6.27 -1.69 -1.35
N TRP A 60 5.27 -1.21 -0.64
CA TRP A 60 4.22 -2.07 -0.11
C TRP A 60 3.42 -2.76 -1.22
N LEU A 61 2.61 -3.76 -0.87
CA LEU A 61 1.71 -4.43 -1.79
C LEU A 61 0.40 -3.66 -1.89
N GLY A 62 -0.21 -3.64 -3.08
CA GLY A 62 -1.52 -3.02 -3.27
C GLY A 62 -1.85 -2.67 -4.70
N GLY A 63 -3.11 -2.36 -4.94
CA GLY A 63 -3.59 -2.09 -6.28
C GLY A 63 -4.91 -1.31 -6.30
N HIS A 64 -5.49 -1.25 -7.48
CA HIS A 64 -6.69 -0.47 -7.77
C HIS A 64 -7.97 -1.17 -7.29
N ALA A 65 -8.94 -0.37 -6.85
CA ALA A 65 -10.26 -0.88 -6.48
C ALA A 65 -10.98 -1.55 -7.66
N ASP A 66 -10.83 -1.00 -8.87
CA ASP A 66 -11.41 -1.52 -10.13
C ASP A 66 -12.89 -1.94 -10.00
N GLY A 67 -13.67 -1.12 -9.31
CA GLY A 67 -15.11 -1.32 -9.06
C GLY A 67 -15.45 -2.11 -7.80
N MET A 68 -14.46 -2.68 -7.11
CA MET A 68 -14.68 -3.33 -5.81
C MET A 68 -14.84 -2.26 -4.72
N THR A 69 -15.89 -2.38 -3.91
CA THR A 69 -16.17 -1.44 -2.80
C THR A 69 -15.60 -1.92 -1.46
N ASP A 70 -15.34 -3.22 -1.33
CA ASP A 70 -14.60 -3.77 -0.18
C ASP A 70 -13.10 -3.60 -0.40
N LEU A 71 -12.56 -2.48 0.06
CA LEU A 71 -11.15 -2.13 -0.13
C LEU A 71 -10.20 -3.03 0.68
N ARG A 72 -10.68 -3.68 1.76
CA ARG A 72 -9.89 -4.70 2.44
C ARG A 72 -9.70 -5.92 1.55
N ALA A 73 -10.78 -6.40 0.94
CA ALA A 73 -10.71 -7.52 0.00
C ALA A 73 -9.82 -7.19 -1.21
N VAL A 74 -9.77 -5.91 -1.65
CA VAL A 74 -8.80 -5.45 -2.66
C VAL A 74 -7.38 -5.64 -2.16
N ALA A 75 -7.03 -5.14 -0.96
CA ALA A 75 -5.69 -5.26 -0.42
C ALA A 75 -5.25 -6.74 -0.24
N GLU A 76 -6.13 -7.61 0.26
CA GLU A 76 -5.86 -9.04 0.42
C GLU A 76 -5.65 -9.74 -0.94
N LYS A 77 -6.48 -9.41 -1.93
CA LYS A 77 -6.38 -9.91 -3.30
C LYS A 77 -5.04 -9.53 -3.92
N GLU A 78 -4.63 -8.25 -3.80
CA GLU A 78 -3.37 -7.77 -4.36
C GLU A 78 -2.15 -8.46 -3.72
N VAL A 79 -2.17 -8.72 -2.40
CA VAL A 79 -1.11 -9.52 -1.77
C VAL A 79 -1.01 -10.91 -2.43
N GLY A 80 -2.15 -11.58 -2.63
CA GLY A 80 -2.18 -12.87 -3.31
C GLY A 80 -1.66 -12.81 -4.75
N GLU A 81 -2.01 -11.77 -5.50
CA GLU A 81 -1.61 -11.61 -6.90
C GLU A 81 -0.15 -11.20 -7.07
N GLU A 82 0.36 -10.30 -6.22
CA GLU A 82 1.72 -9.75 -6.34
C GLU A 82 2.81 -10.63 -5.75
N CYS A 83 2.49 -11.47 -4.76
CA CYS A 83 3.50 -12.32 -4.10
C CYS A 83 3.06 -13.75 -3.76
N GLY A 84 1.81 -14.13 -4.05
CA GLY A 84 1.30 -15.48 -3.81
C GLY A 84 0.93 -15.80 -2.35
N LEU A 85 1.06 -14.86 -1.43
CA LEU A 85 0.73 -15.05 -0.02
C LEU A 85 -0.79 -15.01 0.18
N THR A 86 -1.38 -16.06 0.74
CA THR A 86 -2.83 -16.20 0.88
C THR A 86 -3.33 -16.23 2.33
N HIS A 87 -2.43 -16.46 3.29
CA HIS A 87 -2.79 -16.52 4.70
C HIS A 87 -2.37 -15.22 5.41
N LEU A 88 -3.34 -14.34 5.62
CA LEU A 88 -3.17 -13.06 6.28
C LEU A 88 -4.03 -12.99 7.54
N ASN A 89 -3.43 -12.59 8.66
CA ASN A 89 -4.14 -12.27 9.89
C ASN A 89 -4.35 -10.76 9.96
N SER A 90 -5.61 -10.30 9.93
CA SER A 90 -5.89 -8.87 10.12
C SER A 90 -5.59 -8.47 11.56
N LEU A 91 -4.71 -7.49 11.75
CA LEU A 91 -4.38 -6.93 13.06
C LEU A 91 -5.24 -5.73 13.43
N CYS A 92 -5.73 -4.99 12.42
CA CYS A 92 -6.58 -3.83 12.59
C CYS A 92 -7.96 -4.08 11.95
N PRO A 93 -9.08 -3.88 12.68
CA PRO A 93 -10.42 -4.17 12.15
C PRO A 93 -10.86 -3.18 11.06
N GLY A 94 -10.27 -2.01 10.98
CA GLY A 94 -10.58 -0.93 10.03
C GLY A 94 -9.39 -0.52 9.17
N ILE A 95 -9.51 0.66 8.58
CA ILE A 95 -8.43 1.31 7.85
C ILE A 95 -7.29 1.62 8.84
N PHE A 96 -6.11 1.12 8.54
CA PHE A 96 -4.91 1.36 9.34
C PHE A 96 -4.29 2.71 9.04
N SER A 97 -4.24 3.11 7.77
CA SER A 97 -3.71 4.39 7.34
C SER A 97 -4.38 4.83 6.03
N LEU A 98 -4.30 6.11 5.69
CA LEU A 98 -4.78 6.63 4.42
C LEU A 98 -3.83 7.69 3.87
N GLU A 99 -3.72 7.75 2.54
CA GLU A 99 -2.80 8.61 1.80
C GLU A 99 -3.41 9.04 0.47
N VAL A 100 -3.14 10.27 0.06
CA VAL A 100 -3.33 10.70 -1.33
C VAL A 100 -1.95 10.73 -1.99
N LEU A 101 -1.74 9.79 -2.92
CA LEU A 101 -0.46 9.58 -3.57
C LEU A 101 -0.51 10.15 -4.99
N THR A 102 0.53 10.86 -5.40
CA THR A 102 0.68 11.33 -6.77
C THR A 102 1.30 10.25 -7.64
N VAL A 103 0.72 10.05 -8.82
CA VAL A 103 1.28 9.19 -9.86
C VAL A 103 1.66 10.03 -11.05
N ASP A 104 2.94 10.03 -11.39
CA ASP A 104 3.43 10.74 -12.57
C ASP A 104 2.93 10.10 -13.86
N GLY A 105 2.80 10.90 -14.91
CA GLY A 105 2.47 10.41 -16.25
C GLY A 105 3.49 9.37 -16.72
N HIS A 106 3.02 8.25 -17.21
CA HIS A 106 3.87 7.12 -17.62
C HIS A 106 3.28 6.36 -18.80
N GLU A 107 4.10 5.53 -19.42
CA GLU A 107 3.63 4.60 -20.45
C GLU A 107 3.32 3.24 -19.84
N LYS A 108 2.13 2.70 -20.14
CA LYS A 108 1.71 1.35 -19.75
C LYS A 108 1.15 0.63 -20.98
N ARG A 109 1.77 -0.50 -21.35
CA ARG A 109 1.37 -1.32 -22.51
C ARG A 109 1.25 -0.50 -23.81
N GLY A 110 2.19 0.44 -24.04
CA GLY A 110 2.24 1.28 -25.22
C GLY A 110 1.21 2.42 -25.28
N GLN A 111 0.53 2.69 -24.18
CA GLN A 111 -0.41 3.81 -24.05
C GLN A 111 0.07 4.78 -22.97
N TYR A 112 -0.05 6.09 -23.23
CA TYR A 112 0.25 7.10 -22.23
C TYR A 112 -0.87 7.20 -21.21
N VAL A 113 -0.51 7.10 -19.94
CA VAL A 113 -1.37 7.34 -18.79
C VAL A 113 -1.00 8.70 -18.20
N GLY A 114 -1.97 9.61 -18.10
CA GLY A 114 -1.77 10.95 -17.52
C GLY A 114 -1.46 10.88 -16.02
N SER A 115 -0.84 11.96 -15.50
CA SER A 115 -0.65 12.10 -14.05
C SER A 115 -1.99 12.13 -13.32
N HIS A 116 -2.08 11.45 -12.21
CA HIS A 116 -3.33 11.29 -11.45
C HIS A 116 -3.06 11.04 -9.97
N LEU A 117 -4.13 10.98 -9.17
CA LEU A 117 -4.05 10.68 -7.74
C LEU A 117 -4.54 9.26 -7.43
N HIS A 118 -3.79 8.56 -6.61
CA HIS A 118 -4.29 7.39 -5.91
C HIS A 118 -4.86 7.81 -4.54
N LEU A 119 -6.16 7.61 -4.35
CA LEU A 119 -6.83 7.78 -3.08
C LEU A 119 -6.68 6.47 -2.31
N ASN A 120 -5.58 6.34 -1.58
CA ASN A 120 -5.16 5.07 -1.00
C ASN A 120 -5.67 4.88 0.42
N VAL A 121 -6.10 3.66 0.73
CA VAL A 121 -6.32 3.19 2.10
C VAL A 121 -5.45 1.97 2.37
N THR A 122 -4.82 1.94 3.54
CA THR A 122 -3.89 0.88 3.93
C THR A 122 -4.51 0.01 5.02
N TYR A 123 -4.40 -1.30 4.87
CA TYR A 123 -4.79 -2.29 5.88
C TYR A 123 -3.56 -2.96 6.49
N LEU A 124 -3.66 -3.31 7.78
CA LEU A 124 -2.58 -3.94 8.52
C LEU A 124 -2.83 -5.44 8.67
N PHE A 125 -1.86 -6.23 8.20
CA PHE A 125 -1.89 -7.68 8.30
C PHE A 125 -0.61 -8.22 8.95
N GLU A 126 -0.74 -9.42 9.48
CA GLU A 126 0.37 -10.26 9.92
C GLU A 126 0.43 -11.51 9.06
N ALA A 127 1.63 -11.94 8.71
CA ALA A 127 1.84 -13.20 8.01
C ALA A 127 3.16 -13.87 8.43
N ASP A 128 3.27 -15.16 8.16
CA ASP A 128 4.45 -15.97 8.44
C ASP A 128 5.57 -15.69 7.42
N PRO A 129 6.75 -15.17 7.85
CA PRO A 129 7.86 -14.93 6.94
C PRO A 129 8.45 -16.19 6.30
N SER A 130 8.17 -17.37 6.85
CA SER A 130 8.61 -18.65 6.26
C SER A 130 7.71 -19.16 5.13
N ALA A 131 6.53 -18.54 4.95
CA ALA A 131 5.63 -18.88 3.85
C ALA A 131 6.29 -18.52 2.50
N PRO A 132 6.14 -19.38 1.47
CA PRO A 132 6.73 -19.12 0.17
C PRO A 132 6.09 -17.89 -0.49
N VAL A 133 6.92 -17.04 -1.07
CA VAL A 133 6.51 -15.87 -1.85
C VAL A 133 7.13 -15.92 -3.25
N PHE A 134 6.46 -15.32 -4.22
CA PHE A 134 6.84 -15.39 -5.63
C PHE A 134 6.78 -13.98 -6.25
N ILE A 135 7.62 -13.72 -7.24
CA ILE A 135 7.53 -12.49 -8.04
C ILE A 135 6.37 -12.58 -9.05
N LYS A 136 5.77 -11.43 -9.37
CA LYS A 136 4.86 -11.23 -10.50
C LYS A 136 5.61 -10.42 -11.56
N PRO A 137 6.25 -11.07 -12.57
CA PRO A 137 7.27 -10.42 -13.41
C PRO A 137 6.79 -9.20 -14.19
N ASP A 138 5.50 -9.07 -14.47
CA ASP A 138 4.90 -7.91 -15.15
C ASP A 138 4.70 -6.70 -14.21
N GLU A 139 4.80 -6.88 -12.89
CA GLU A 139 4.61 -5.82 -11.90
C GLU A 139 5.83 -5.62 -11.00
N ASN A 140 6.47 -6.71 -10.55
CA ASN A 140 7.63 -6.64 -9.67
C ASN A 140 8.76 -7.59 -10.09
N SER A 141 9.98 -7.26 -9.67
CA SER A 141 11.18 -8.05 -9.90
C SER A 141 11.84 -8.56 -8.62
N GLY A 142 11.22 -8.31 -7.48
CA GLY A 142 11.65 -8.81 -6.18
C GLY A 142 10.50 -8.83 -5.19
N VAL A 143 10.52 -9.80 -4.29
CA VAL A 143 9.64 -9.89 -3.10
C VAL A 143 10.52 -10.28 -1.94
N ALA A 144 10.47 -9.51 -0.85
CA ALA A 144 11.30 -9.79 0.32
C ALA A 144 10.66 -9.29 1.61
N TRP A 145 10.99 -9.98 2.69
CA TRP A 145 10.81 -9.48 4.05
C TRP A 145 12.01 -8.59 4.39
N LEU A 146 11.74 -7.30 4.59
CA LEU A 146 12.77 -6.31 4.92
C LEU A 146 12.70 -5.94 6.41
N GLU A 147 13.86 -5.83 7.05
CA GLU A 147 13.93 -5.34 8.43
C GLU A 147 13.44 -3.90 8.51
N THR A 148 12.55 -3.61 9.46
CA THR A 148 11.90 -2.29 9.57
C THR A 148 12.88 -1.15 9.85
N ASP A 149 14.00 -1.43 10.48
CA ASP A 149 15.10 -0.46 10.72
C ASP A 149 16.00 -0.25 9.50
N ALA A 150 16.03 -1.18 8.55
CA ALA A 150 16.85 -1.14 7.36
C ALA A 150 16.12 -0.63 6.10
N ILE A 151 14.79 -0.51 6.13
CA ILE A 151 13.97 -0.11 4.96
C ILE A 151 14.44 1.22 4.37
N ALA A 152 14.83 2.19 5.20
CA ALA A 152 15.22 3.52 4.74
C ALA A 152 16.41 3.52 3.78
N ALA A 153 17.26 2.50 3.84
CA ALA A 153 18.40 2.34 2.93
C ALA A 153 18.01 1.67 1.60
N GLN A 154 16.81 1.11 1.50
CA GLN A 154 16.36 0.32 0.37
C GLN A 154 15.26 0.98 -0.46
N VAL A 155 14.49 1.88 0.16
CA VAL A 155 13.44 2.66 -0.52
C VAL A 155 14.08 3.87 -1.19
N SER A 156 13.92 3.96 -2.52
CA SER A 156 14.48 5.08 -3.31
C SER A 156 13.56 6.29 -3.40
N GLU A 157 12.39 6.25 -2.75
CA GLU A 157 11.38 7.31 -2.73
C GLU A 157 11.38 8.02 -1.36
N PRO A 158 12.13 9.14 -1.19
CA PRO A 158 12.30 9.78 0.12
C PRO A 158 11.00 10.21 0.77
N TRP A 159 10.06 10.74 -0.03
CA TRP A 159 8.76 11.18 0.50
C TRP A 159 7.95 10.00 1.05
N MET A 160 7.89 8.88 0.33
CA MET A 160 7.21 7.66 0.78
C MET A 160 7.84 7.16 2.09
N MET A 161 9.17 7.13 2.16
CA MET A 161 9.88 6.70 3.37
C MET A 161 9.57 7.62 4.57
N GLU A 162 9.73 8.95 4.40
CA GLU A 162 9.64 9.90 5.51
C GLU A 162 8.20 10.15 5.98
N ARG A 163 7.23 10.20 5.04
CA ARG A 163 5.86 10.57 5.36
C ARG A 163 4.94 9.36 5.59
N ILE A 164 5.22 8.25 4.92
CA ILE A 164 4.32 7.09 4.94
C ILE A 164 4.94 5.93 5.73
N TYR A 165 6.05 5.34 5.28
CA TYR A 165 6.56 4.10 5.89
C TYR A 165 7.01 4.29 7.33
N ARG A 166 7.67 5.39 7.68
CA ARG A 166 8.03 5.71 9.08
C ARG A 166 6.79 5.83 9.96
N LYS A 167 5.72 6.46 9.46
CA LYS A 167 4.43 6.54 10.15
C LYS A 167 3.86 5.15 10.43
N LEU A 168 3.81 4.27 9.42
CA LEU A 168 3.29 2.92 9.55
C LEU A 168 4.11 2.08 10.54
N ILE A 169 5.44 2.13 10.44
CA ILE A 169 6.35 1.42 11.36
C ILE A 169 6.11 1.89 12.80
N SER A 170 6.12 3.20 13.03
CA SER A 170 5.90 3.77 14.36
C SER A 170 4.55 3.36 14.93
N ARG A 171 3.50 3.40 14.12
CA ARG A 171 2.16 3.02 14.54
C ARG A 171 2.07 1.54 14.90
N VAL A 172 2.67 0.65 14.11
CA VAL A 172 2.73 -0.78 14.44
C VAL A 172 3.41 -1.01 15.79
N GLN A 173 4.55 -0.37 16.03
CA GLN A 173 5.30 -0.51 17.27
C GLN A 173 4.52 0.00 18.50
N GLN A 174 3.75 1.06 18.35
CA GLN A 174 2.99 1.68 19.45
C GLN A 174 1.65 1.00 19.73
N GLU A 175 0.88 0.68 18.69
CA GLU A 175 -0.52 0.24 18.84
C GLU A 175 -0.70 -1.29 18.68
N TYR A 176 0.25 -1.95 18.00
CA TYR A 176 0.18 -3.38 17.67
C TYR A 176 1.49 -4.12 18.02
N PRO A 177 2.07 -3.90 19.22
CA PRO A 177 3.31 -4.56 19.60
C PRO A 177 3.12 -6.09 19.59
N LYS A 178 4.25 -6.82 19.50
CA LYS A 178 4.23 -8.28 19.67
C LYS A 178 3.56 -8.63 20.98
N LYS A 179 2.59 -9.55 20.95
CA LYS A 179 2.06 -10.18 22.17
C LYS A 179 3.09 -11.15 22.71
N GLU A 180 3.46 -10.97 23.96
CA GLU A 180 4.32 -11.91 24.70
C GLU A 180 3.67 -13.29 24.83
#